data_4a937f973b051ecd59f3f2475caee200
#
_entry.id   4a937f973b051ecd59f3f2475caee200
#
_cell.length_a   1.000
_cell.length_b   1.000
_cell.length_c   1.000
_cell.angle_alpha   90.00
_cell.angle_beta   90.00
_cell.angle_gamma   90.00
#
_symmetry.space_group_name_H-M   'P 1'
#
loop_
_entity.id
_entity.type
_entity.pdbx_description
1 polymer ?
#
loop_
_entity_poly.entity_id
_entity_poly.type
_entity_poly.pdbx_seq_one_letter_code
_entity_poly.pdbx_strand_id
1 'polypeptide(L)'
;MVGGAVPKNYFPAVEKGVQEAVLKGPLAGYPVVGVKAILYDGSYHPVDSSEMAFKTASIQAFKKGFLEASPILLEPIASLKVTVPDKFTGDVMGDLNKRRGRVLGMNPDHKGNQIVEADIPMMELYGYCTTLRSMTGGSGDFAYEFARYEQAPKDIMDKEIAARAGEE
;
A
#
# COMPACT_ATOMS: atom_id res chain seq x y z
N MET A 1 -10.16 7.53 -29.96
CA MET A 1 -10.46 8.95 -29.73
C MET A 1 -11.38 9.42 -30.87
N VAL A 2 -12.58 9.86 -30.54
CA VAL A 2 -13.55 10.40 -31.52
C VAL A 2 -13.43 11.92 -31.43
N GLY A 3 -13.10 12.58 -32.53
CA GLY A 3 -13.22 14.03 -32.65
C GLY A 3 -11.94 14.86 -32.72
N GLY A 4 -10.75 14.33 -32.47
CA GLY A 4 -9.48 15.04 -32.73
C GLY A 4 -9.28 16.38 -32.00
N ALA A 5 -9.96 16.61 -30.88
CA ALA A 5 -9.89 17.87 -30.13
C ALA A 5 -8.48 18.16 -29.59
N VAL A 6 -7.71 17.11 -29.29
CA VAL A 6 -6.29 17.23 -28.89
C VAL A 6 -5.40 16.77 -30.05
N PRO A 7 -4.48 17.62 -30.54
CA PRO A 7 -3.51 17.21 -31.57
C PRO A 7 -2.63 16.06 -31.08
N LYS A 8 -2.33 15.11 -31.96
CA LYS A 8 -1.59 13.88 -31.63
C LYS A 8 -0.19 14.13 -31.09
N ASN A 9 0.45 15.21 -31.49
CA ASN A 9 1.79 15.60 -30.99
C ASN A 9 1.83 15.92 -29.50
N TYR A 10 0.67 16.19 -28.84
CA TYR A 10 0.59 16.43 -27.39
C TYR A 10 0.26 15.18 -26.58
N PHE A 11 -0.07 14.04 -27.21
CA PHE A 11 -0.34 12.79 -26.49
C PHE A 11 0.82 12.35 -25.59
N PRO A 12 2.10 12.42 -26.02
CA PRO A 12 3.21 12.09 -25.15
C PRO A 12 3.34 13.00 -23.92
N ALA A 13 2.95 14.29 -24.06
CA ALA A 13 2.95 15.22 -22.93
C ALA A 13 1.89 14.86 -21.88
N VAL A 14 0.68 14.47 -22.32
CA VAL A 14 -0.38 13.97 -21.46
C VAL A 14 0.04 12.68 -20.75
N GLU A 15 0.63 11.73 -21.48
CA GLU A 15 1.14 10.48 -20.90
C GLU A 15 2.20 10.73 -19.82
N LYS A 16 3.19 11.57 -20.10
CA LYS A 16 4.22 11.99 -19.13
C LYS A 16 3.60 12.62 -17.87
N GLY A 17 2.58 13.46 -18.05
CA GLY A 17 1.89 14.10 -16.93
C GLY A 17 1.18 13.08 -16.03
N VAL A 18 0.49 12.12 -16.61
CA VAL A 18 -0.14 11.03 -15.83
C VAL A 18 0.91 10.15 -15.15
N GLN A 19 1.99 9.76 -15.87
CA GLN A 19 3.09 8.98 -15.31
C GLN A 19 3.75 9.68 -14.11
N GLU A 20 3.91 10.99 -14.16
CA GLU A 20 4.43 11.76 -13.03
C GLU A 20 3.43 11.83 -11.88
N ALA A 21 2.14 12.01 -12.17
CA ALA A 21 1.09 12.10 -11.16
C ALA A 21 0.89 10.78 -10.37
N VAL A 22 1.08 9.62 -11.01
CA VAL A 22 0.96 8.32 -10.33
C VAL A 22 2.12 8.02 -9.39
N LEU A 23 3.28 8.67 -9.54
CA LEU A 23 4.43 8.44 -8.65
C LEU A 23 4.20 9.04 -7.26
N LYS A 24 3.44 10.13 -7.17
CA LYS A 24 3.05 10.77 -5.91
C LYS A 24 1.54 11.03 -5.93
N GLY A 25 0.78 10.03 -5.52
CA GLY A 25 -0.69 10.09 -5.52
C GLY A 25 -1.23 11.14 -4.53
N PRO A 26 -2.39 11.75 -4.85
CA PRO A 26 -2.90 12.89 -4.09
C PRO A 26 -3.56 12.51 -2.75
N LEU A 27 -3.72 11.22 -2.44
CA LEU A 27 -4.35 10.79 -1.20
C LEU A 27 -3.41 10.87 0.01
N ALA A 28 -2.21 10.27 -0.12
CA ALA A 28 -1.22 10.22 0.95
C ALA A 28 0.24 10.21 0.40
N GLY A 29 0.45 10.70 -0.81
CA GLY A 29 1.78 10.79 -1.43
C GLY A 29 2.40 9.44 -1.85
N TYR A 30 1.71 8.33 -1.67
CA TYR A 30 2.17 7.01 -2.14
C TYR A 30 1.96 6.83 -3.64
N PRO A 31 2.77 5.98 -4.30
CA PRO A 31 2.53 5.64 -5.70
C PRO A 31 1.14 5.04 -5.92
N VAL A 32 0.50 5.46 -7.01
CA VAL A 32 -0.82 4.95 -7.40
C VAL A 32 -0.66 3.71 -8.26
N VAL A 33 -1.44 2.68 -7.98
CA VAL A 33 -1.48 1.43 -8.74
C VAL A 33 -2.92 1.06 -9.10
N GLY A 34 -3.10 0.14 -10.05
CA GLY A 34 -4.42 -0.38 -10.41
C GLY A 34 -5.31 0.62 -11.17
N VAL A 35 -4.72 1.64 -11.81
CA VAL A 35 -5.46 2.64 -12.59
C VAL A 35 -5.22 2.48 -14.09
N LYS A 36 -6.23 2.87 -14.86
CA LYS A 36 -6.16 3.01 -16.31
C LYS A 36 -6.59 4.43 -16.67
N ALA A 37 -5.65 5.23 -17.16
CA ALA A 37 -5.94 6.57 -17.67
C ALA A 37 -6.27 6.50 -19.17
N ILE A 38 -7.34 7.17 -19.57
CA ILE A 38 -7.79 7.25 -20.97
C ILE A 38 -7.92 8.73 -21.30
N LEU A 39 -7.14 9.21 -22.27
CA LEU A 39 -7.35 10.53 -22.84
C LEU A 39 -8.62 10.50 -23.70
N TYR A 40 -9.71 11.04 -23.15
CA TYR A 40 -11.03 11.00 -23.78
C TYR A 40 -11.30 12.26 -24.60
N ASP A 41 -11.01 13.43 -24.01
CA ASP A 41 -11.27 14.73 -24.61
C ASP A 41 -10.30 15.79 -24.09
N GLY A 42 -10.30 16.96 -24.71
CA GLY A 42 -9.50 18.13 -24.32
C GLY A 42 -9.74 19.29 -25.28
N SER A 43 -9.23 20.45 -24.93
CA SER A 43 -9.27 21.64 -25.80
C SER A 43 -7.86 22.06 -26.22
N TYR A 44 -7.75 22.64 -27.40
CA TYR A 44 -6.54 23.13 -28.00
C TYR A 44 -6.72 24.56 -28.49
N HIS A 45 -5.76 25.42 -28.13
CA HIS A 45 -5.69 26.79 -28.61
C HIS A 45 -4.30 27.07 -29.20
N PRO A 46 -4.17 27.55 -30.44
CA PRO A 46 -2.87 27.70 -31.10
C PRO A 46 -1.86 28.60 -30.35
N VAL A 47 -2.35 29.55 -29.55
CA VAL A 47 -1.50 30.52 -28.83
C VAL A 47 -1.14 30.04 -27.42
N ASP A 48 -2.06 29.33 -26.72
CA ASP A 48 -1.95 28.99 -25.28
C ASP A 48 -1.60 27.52 -25.05
N SER A 49 -1.55 26.71 -26.08
CA SER A 49 -1.25 25.28 -25.97
C SER A 49 0.23 25.01 -26.16
N SER A 50 0.79 24.23 -25.25
CA SER A 50 2.18 23.77 -25.27
C SER A 50 2.26 22.36 -24.66
N GLU A 51 3.40 21.67 -24.84
CA GLU A 51 3.64 20.40 -24.18
C GLU A 51 3.53 20.52 -22.65
N MET A 52 4.09 21.60 -22.08
CA MET A 52 4.01 21.86 -20.65
C MET A 52 2.58 22.11 -20.18
N ALA A 53 1.78 22.85 -20.96
CA ALA A 53 0.37 23.10 -20.64
C ALA A 53 -0.44 21.79 -20.60
N PHE A 54 -0.27 20.91 -21.61
CA PHE A 54 -0.93 19.60 -21.64
C PHE A 54 -0.46 18.67 -20.53
N LYS A 55 0.83 18.67 -20.22
CA LYS A 55 1.39 17.93 -19.09
C LYS A 55 0.77 18.38 -17.77
N THR A 56 0.75 19.68 -17.51
CA THR A 56 0.17 20.26 -16.28
C THR A 56 -1.33 19.99 -16.17
N ALA A 57 -2.07 20.19 -17.26
CA ALA A 57 -3.50 19.92 -17.32
C ALA A 57 -3.81 18.43 -17.02
N SER A 58 -3.01 17.50 -17.57
CA SER A 58 -3.19 16.06 -17.31
C SER A 58 -2.92 15.66 -15.87
N ILE A 59 -1.90 16.29 -15.23
CA ILE A 59 -1.64 16.09 -13.78
C ILE A 59 -2.82 16.55 -12.93
N GLN A 60 -3.36 17.74 -13.23
CA GLN A 60 -4.50 18.27 -12.48
C GLN A 60 -5.77 17.45 -12.70
N ALA A 61 -6.05 17.06 -13.94
CA ALA A 61 -7.20 16.21 -14.27
C ALA A 61 -7.09 14.84 -13.58
N PHE A 62 -5.90 14.23 -13.59
CA PHE A 62 -5.66 12.96 -12.89
C PHE A 62 -5.90 13.10 -11.39
N LYS A 63 -5.32 14.11 -10.74
CA LYS A 63 -5.48 14.31 -9.29
C LYS A 63 -6.95 14.48 -8.89
N LYS A 64 -7.70 15.28 -9.65
CA LYS A 64 -9.12 15.49 -9.40
C LYS A 64 -9.94 14.21 -9.59
N GLY A 65 -9.81 13.56 -10.75
CA GLY A 65 -10.53 12.33 -11.05
C GLY A 65 -10.18 11.17 -10.13
N PHE A 66 -8.92 11.09 -9.67
CA PHE A 66 -8.48 10.08 -8.73
C PHE A 66 -9.19 10.21 -7.37
N LEU A 67 -9.31 11.42 -6.82
CA LEU A 67 -10.02 11.65 -5.56
C LEU A 67 -11.53 11.35 -5.66
N GLU A 68 -12.14 11.67 -6.81
CA GLU A 68 -13.55 11.37 -7.08
C GLU A 68 -13.82 9.87 -7.26
N ALA A 69 -12.81 9.08 -7.62
CA ALA A 69 -12.90 7.63 -7.82
C ALA A 69 -12.88 6.81 -6.51
N SER A 70 -12.96 7.43 -5.35
CA SER A 70 -12.93 6.76 -4.04
C SER A 70 -11.69 5.87 -3.86
N PRO A 71 -10.49 6.46 -3.89
CA PRO A 71 -9.25 5.72 -3.75
C PRO A 71 -9.14 5.06 -2.38
N ILE A 72 -8.43 3.94 -2.35
CA ILE A 72 -8.11 3.21 -1.13
C ILE A 72 -6.60 3.21 -0.89
N LEU A 73 -6.20 3.07 0.37
CA LEU A 73 -4.81 2.82 0.73
C LEU A 73 -4.57 1.31 0.78
N LEU A 74 -3.48 0.86 0.18
CA LEU A 74 -3.02 -0.52 0.27
C LEU A 74 -1.90 -0.62 1.32
N GLU A 75 -1.97 -1.63 2.17
CA GLU A 75 -0.90 -1.97 3.10
C GLU A 75 -0.24 -3.30 2.72
N PRO A 76 1.10 -3.44 2.88
CA PRO A 76 1.79 -4.69 2.63
C PRO A 76 1.50 -5.69 3.74
N ILE A 77 1.14 -6.90 3.34
CA ILE A 77 0.91 -8.05 4.24
C ILE A 77 2.11 -8.99 4.14
N ALA A 78 2.61 -9.40 5.28
CA ALA A 78 3.63 -10.43 5.40
C ALA A 78 3.01 -11.79 5.72
N SER A 79 3.56 -12.84 5.13
CA SER A 79 3.41 -14.21 5.60
C SER A 79 4.45 -14.44 6.70
N LEU A 80 3.98 -14.65 7.92
CA LEU A 80 4.79 -14.79 9.13
C LEU A 80 4.77 -16.23 9.60
N LYS A 81 5.92 -16.76 9.98
CA LYS A 81 6.08 -18.03 10.69
C LYS A 81 6.80 -17.79 12.01
N VAL A 82 6.16 -18.18 13.10
CA VAL A 82 6.71 -18.04 14.44
C VAL A 82 6.92 -19.42 15.04
N THR A 83 8.14 -19.74 15.41
CA THR A 83 8.49 -21.02 16.05
C THR A 83 8.74 -20.78 17.52
N VAL A 84 7.93 -21.40 18.38
CA VAL A 84 8.01 -21.25 19.84
C VAL A 84 7.77 -22.59 20.54
N PRO A 85 8.34 -22.80 21.75
CA PRO A 85 7.92 -23.92 22.60
C PRO A 85 6.40 -23.90 22.84
N ASP A 86 5.77 -25.07 22.85
CA ASP A 86 4.31 -25.26 22.91
C ASP A 86 3.65 -24.40 24.01
N LYS A 87 4.28 -24.29 25.18
CA LYS A 87 3.79 -23.50 26.32
C LYS A 87 3.56 -22.02 26.05
N PHE A 88 4.22 -21.44 25.01
CA PHE A 88 4.07 -20.02 24.65
C PHE A 88 3.14 -19.76 23.47
N THR A 89 2.57 -20.81 22.90
CA THR A 89 1.71 -20.69 21.71
C THR A 89 0.51 -19.77 21.95
N GLY A 90 -0.13 -19.90 23.10
CA GLY A 90 -1.29 -19.06 23.45
C GLY A 90 -0.94 -17.57 23.54
N ASP A 91 0.21 -17.25 24.14
CA ASP A 91 0.69 -15.85 24.26
C ASP A 91 1.02 -15.27 22.89
N VAL A 92 1.68 -16.06 22.02
CA VAL A 92 2.00 -15.66 20.64
C VAL A 92 0.72 -15.39 19.84
N MET A 93 -0.25 -16.28 19.89
CA MET A 93 -1.54 -16.10 19.20
C MET A 93 -2.27 -14.84 19.70
N GLY A 94 -2.25 -14.60 21.01
CA GLY A 94 -2.82 -13.39 21.61
C GLY A 94 -2.14 -12.11 21.13
N ASP A 95 -0.81 -12.10 21.04
CA ASP A 95 -0.04 -10.96 20.54
C ASP A 95 -0.26 -10.72 19.03
N LEU A 96 -0.25 -11.79 18.23
CA LEU A 96 -0.54 -11.69 16.80
C LEU A 96 -1.94 -11.10 16.53
N ASN A 97 -2.95 -11.52 17.30
CA ASN A 97 -4.29 -10.94 17.18
C ASN A 97 -4.31 -9.43 17.52
N LYS A 98 -3.59 -9.00 18.56
CA LYS A 98 -3.45 -7.56 18.89
C LYS A 98 -2.79 -6.76 17.77
N ARG A 99 -1.89 -7.39 17.03
CA ARG A 99 -1.18 -6.82 15.87
C ARG A 99 -1.93 -6.99 14.54
N ARG A 100 -3.22 -7.23 14.59
CA ARG A 100 -4.05 -7.44 13.40
C ARG A 100 -3.63 -8.66 12.56
N GLY A 101 -2.87 -9.57 13.15
CA GLY A 101 -2.46 -10.82 12.50
C GLY A 101 -3.63 -11.79 12.38
N ARG A 102 -3.71 -12.45 11.24
CA ARG A 102 -4.67 -13.50 10.97
C ARG A 102 -3.94 -14.84 11.02
N VAL A 103 -4.13 -15.61 12.09
CA VAL A 103 -3.55 -16.96 12.21
C VAL A 103 -4.18 -17.88 11.17
N LEU A 104 -3.36 -18.52 10.36
CA LEU A 104 -3.77 -19.43 9.28
C LEU A 104 -3.69 -20.89 9.71
N GLY A 105 -2.74 -21.20 10.56
CA GLY A 105 -2.53 -22.57 11.02
C GLY A 105 -1.45 -22.67 12.09
N MET A 106 -1.34 -23.84 12.64
CA MET A 106 -0.34 -24.20 13.64
C MET A 106 0.07 -25.65 13.44
N ASN A 107 1.37 -25.89 13.38
CA ASN A 107 1.92 -27.23 13.17
C ASN A 107 3.04 -27.51 14.18
N PRO A 108 3.09 -28.69 14.81
CA PRO A 108 4.20 -29.06 15.66
C PRO A 108 5.46 -29.28 14.82
N ASP A 109 6.60 -28.87 15.35
CA ASP A 109 7.89 -29.32 14.81
C ASP A 109 8.33 -30.62 15.51
N HIS A 110 9.36 -31.26 14.96
CA HIS A 110 9.91 -32.52 15.52
C HIS A 110 10.72 -32.31 16.81
N LYS A 111 10.83 -31.08 17.32
CA LYS A 111 11.65 -30.70 18.49
C LYS A 111 10.82 -30.23 19.68
N GLY A 112 9.49 -30.40 19.62
CA GLY A 112 8.57 -29.98 20.70
C GLY A 112 8.21 -28.49 20.67
N ASN A 113 8.39 -27.83 19.53
CA ASN A 113 7.91 -26.48 19.31
C ASN A 113 6.65 -26.51 18.44
N GLN A 114 5.94 -25.39 18.44
CA GLN A 114 4.86 -25.09 17.51
C GLN A 114 5.32 -24.05 16.51
N ILE A 115 4.97 -24.25 15.25
CA ILE A 115 5.13 -23.28 14.16
C ILE A 115 3.76 -22.67 13.92
N VAL A 116 3.60 -21.39 14.31
CA VAL A 116 2.38 -20.62 14.06
C VAL A 116 2.56 -19.87 12.74
N GLU A 117 1.65 -20.10 11.81
CA GLU A 117 1.62 -19.40 10.52
C GLU A 117 0.52 -18.34 10.54
N ALA A 118 0.85 -17.11 10.14
CA ALA A 118 -0.10 -16.01 10.14
C ALA A 118 0.18 -15.02 9.00
N ASP A 119 -0.87 -14.37 8.51
CA ASP A 119 -0.77 -13.16 7.72
C ASP A 119 -0.84 -11.95 8.65
N ILE A 120 0.07 -10.99 8.48
CA ILE A 120 0.14 -9.82 9.34
C ILE A 120 0.56 -8.58 8.53
N PRO A 121 -0.03 -7.39 8.79
CA PRO A 121 0.47 -6.16 8.19
C PRO A 121 1.93 -5.92 8.57
N MET A 122 2.78 -5.63 7.58
CA MET A 122 4.22 -5.48 7.82
C MET A 122 4.55 -4.37 8.83
N MET A 123 3.73 -3.32 8.90
CA MET A 123 3.91 -2.25 9.88
C MET A 123 3.78 -2.73 11.34
N GLU A 124 2.99 -3.78 11.59
CA GLU A 124 2.79 -4.35 12.91
C GLU A 124 3.97 -5.24 13.37
N LEU A 125 4.89 -5.57 12.46
CA LEU A 125 6.11 -6.31 12.77
C LEU A 125 7.20 -5.43 13.37
N TYR A 126 7.00 -4.10 13.39
CA TYR A 126 7.95 -3.22 14.05
C TYR A 126 8.06 -3.56 15.54
N GLY A 127 9.29 -3.81 16.00
CA GLY A 127 9.55 -4.22 17.38
C GLY A 127 9.12 -5.63 17.76
N TYR A 128 8.57 -6.42 16.83
CA TYR A 128 8.07 -7.78 17.10
C TYR A 128 9.16 -8.70 17.67
N CYS A 129 10.40 -8.60 17.18
CA CYS A 129 11.54 -9.37 17.68
C CYS A 129 11.72 -9.19 19.21
N THR A 130 11.67 -7.96 19.69
CA THR A 130 11.80 -7.66 21.13
C THR A 130 10.63 -8.21 21.93
N THR A 131 9.42 -8.06 21.42
CA THR A 131 8.22 -8.59 22.06
C THR A 131 8.27 -10.11 22.16
N LEU A 132 8.60 -10.79 21.06
CA LEU A 132 8.69 -12.26 21.02
C LEU A 132 9.73 -12.79 22.00
N ARG A 133 10.92 -12.18 22.02
CA ARG A 133 11.99 -12.56 22.95
C ARG A 133 11.59 -12.36 24.41
N SER A 134 10.96 -11.24 24.72
CA SER A 134 10.46 -10.96 26.07
C SER A 134 9.40 -11.99 26.51
N MET A 135 8.46 -12.32 25.63
CA MET A 135 7.37 -13.24 25.86
C MET A 135 7.83 -14.69 26.06
N THR A 136 8.88 -15.08 25.32
CA THR A 136 9.36 -16.47 25.26
C THR A 136 10.65 -16.73 26.06
N GLY A 137 11.15 -15.72 26.79
CA GLY A 137 12.46 -15.81 27.44
C GLY A 137 13.62 -16.06 26.47
N GLY A 138 13.51 -15.58 25.23
CA GLY A 138 14.52 -15.73 24.18
C GLY A 138 14.44 -17.03 23.39
N SER A 139 13.46 -17.92 23.67
CA SER A 139 13.34 -19.24 23.01
C SER A 139 12.47 -19.21 21.74
N GLY A 140 11.89 -18.06 21.39
CA GLY A 140 11.10 -17.88 20.15
C GLY A 140 11.94 -17.37 18.99
N ASP A 141 11.63 -17.84 17.81
CA ASP A 141 12.19 -17.35 16.54
C ASP A 141 11.08 -17.07 15.55
N PHE A 142 11.33 -16.19 14.57
CA PHE A 142 10.36 -15.89 13.52
C PHE A 142 11.04 -15.56 12.21
N ALA A 143 10.33 -15.85 11.13
CA ALA A 143 10.67 -15.44 9.78
C ALA A 143 9.41 -14.89 9.10
N TYR A 144 9.59 -13.92 8.22
CA TYR A 144 8.49 -13.40 7.41
C TYR A 144 8.96 -13.05 6.01
N GLU A 145 8.01 -13.07 5.10
CA GLU A 145 8.20 -12.65 3.71
C GLU A 145 7.01 -11.81 3.25
N PHE A 146 7.24 -10.94 2.27
CA PHE A 146 6.15 -10.20 1.65
C PHE A 146 5.20 -11.18 0.93
N ALA A 147 3.92 -11.11 1.24
CA ALA A 147 2.90 -11.94 0.60
C ALA A 147 2.15 -11.17 -0.49
N ARG A 148 1.55 -10.05 -0.16
CA ARG A 148 0.69 -9.26 -1.05
C ARG A 148 0.37 -7.89 -0.46
N TYR A 149 -0.30 -7.06 -1.26
CA TYR A 149 -0.98 -5.86 -0.75
C TYR A 149 -2.46 -6.17 -0.50
N GLU A 150 -2.99 -5.61 0.58
CA GLU A 150 -4.43 -5.62 0.89
C GLU A 150 -4.91 -4.20 1.24
N GLN A 151 -6.21 -3.96 1.12
CA GLN A 151 -6.80 -2.69 1.52
C GLN A 151 -6.62 -2.48 3.02
N ALA A 152 -6.05 -1.35 3.40
CA ALA A 152 -5.95 -0.95 4.80
C ALA A 152 -7.35 -0.65 5.39
N PRO A 153 -7.61 -1.01 6.66
CA PRO A 153 -8.80 -0.57 7.37
C PRO A 153 -8.92 0.95 7.37
N LYS A 154 -10.16 1.44 7.42
CA LYS A 154 -10.43 2.87 7.32
C LYS A 154 -9.72 3.71 8.38
N ASP A 155 -9.68 3.25 9.61
CA ASP A 155 -9.00 3.92 10.72
C ASP A 155 -7.48 4.03 10.51
N ILE A 156 -6.85 3.03 9.90
CA ILE A 156 -5.43 3.04 9.53
C ILE A 156 -5.21 3.99 8.36
N MET A 157 -6.07 3.92 7.34
CA MET A 157 -6.01 4.82 6.19
C MET A 157 -6.13 6.29 6.63
N ASP A 158 -7.12 6.61 7.46
CA ASP A 158 -7.37 7.97 7.94
C ASP A 158 -6.19 8.51 8.77
N LYS A 159 -5.57 7.68 9.61
CA LYS A 159 -4.37 8.04 10.38
C LYS A 159 -3.18 8.32 9.47
N GLU A 160 -2.95 7.48 8.47
CA GLU A 160 -1.82 7.62 7.55
C GLU A 160 -1.97 8.88 6.67
N ILE A 161 -3.18 9.15 6.17
CA ILE A 161 -3.48 10.38 5.43
C ILE A 161 -3.22 11.61 6.29
N ALA A 162 -3.71 11.60 7.55
CA ALA A 162 -3.52 12.71 8.47
C ALA A 162 -2.05 12.94 8.84
N ALA A 163 -1.28 11.89 9.04
CA ALA A 163 0.15 11.98 9.34
C ALA A 163 0.93 12.64 8.19
N ARG A 164 0.61 12.27 6.95
CA ARG A 164 1.32 12.79 5.76
C ARG A 164 0.83 14.15 5.29
N ALA A 165 -0.39 14.56 5.62
CA ALA A 165 -0.88 15.91 5.33
C ALA A 165 -0.11 17.01 6.10
N GLY A 166 0.62 16.66 7.14
CA GLY A 166 1.47 17.58 7.91
C GLY A 166 2.93 17.66 7.44
N GLU A 167 3.31 16.87 6.43
CA GLU A 167 4.68 16.81 5.89
C GLU A 167 4.88 17.59 4.57
N GLU A 168 3.86 18.31 4.07
CA GLU A 168 3.93 19.14 2.85
C GLU A 168 4.29 20.59 3.15
#